data_4dd65d08b65655527bda0d8855431c93
#
_entry.id   4dd65d08b65655527bda0d8855431c93
#
_cell.length_a   1.000
_cell.length_b   1.000
_cell.length_c   1.000
_cell.angle_alpha   90.00
_cell.angle_beta   90.00
_cell.angle_gamma   90.00
#
_symmetry.space_group_name_H-M   'P 1'
#
loop_
_entity.id
_entity.type
_entity.pdbx_description
1 polymer ?
#
loop_
_entity_poly.entity_id
_entity_poly.type
_entity_poly.pdbx_seq_one_letter_code
_entity_poly.pdbx_strand_id
1 'polypeptide(L)'
;MAEYKPIEARALYRSHSHLPVWEVIDKAGIWEQVGMKVSFEFCASSSIAEAALFDGSIDFVSGNHITPYGLVARGKPIVSLASPSNGVNDKLVSRKPIANLTEMRGKRIGDTTITDPVAGYHHPRGNHMLYLMRGGLGIDEVEWVELADTNEGFRPRQFEALKAGTIDASFVSGGTERFEEAGLSVLPLEPLPMINGPTLTTTLTTLESKDRLGERLVKALVLGIHFARTRREETERILEGLRQRIPAARPNYANVAKLLPKPYPDIDGITNAYKLCWMKDPVAKEKSPLALWDLHYLRTLDHSGFIDRLYA
;
A
#
# COMPACT_ATOMS: atom_id res chain seq x y z
N MET A 1 32.01 10.17 -1.38
CA MET A 1 30.92 9.23 -0.97
C MET A 1 31.60 7.94 -0.53
N ALA A 2 31.25 7.36 0.62
CA ALA A 2 31.77 6.07 1.00
C ALA A 2 31.31 5.03 -0.05
N GLU A 3 32.26 4.30 -0.60
CA GLU A 3 32.01 3.29 -1.62
C GLU A 3 31.25 2.13 -0.96
N TYR A 4 30.05 1.85 -1.43
CA TYR A 4 29.25 0.72 -0.95
C TYR A 4 29.86 -0.59 -1.47
N LYS A 5 30.12 -1.55 -0.60
CA LYS A 5 30.38 -2.92 -1.05
C LYS A 5 29.10 -3.47 -1.67
N PRO A 6 29.15 -4.11 -2.86
CA PRO A 6 27.98 -4.68 -3.49
C PRO A 6 27.30 -5.72 -2.60
N ILE A 7 25.96 -5.65 -2.49
CA ILE A 7 25.15 -6.67 -1.82
C ILE A 7 24.00 -7.10 -2.71
N GLU A 8 23.59 -8.36 -2.57
CA GLU A 8 22.38 -8.87 -3.20
C GLU A 8 21.24 -8.87 -2.17
N ALA A 9 20.02 -8.51 -2.62
CA ALA A 9 18.82 -8.56 -1.82
C ALA A 9 17.66 -9.16 -2.62
N ARG A 10 16.83 -9.94 -1.93
CA ARG A 10 15.61 -10.56 -2.45
C ARG A 10 14.41 -9.93 -1.78
N ALA A 11 13.40 -9.61 -2.57
CA ALA A 11 12.23 -8.92 -2.09
C ALA A 11 10.92 -9.54 -2.59
N LEU A 12 9.88 -9.40 -1.80
CA LEU A 12 8.51 -9.65 -2.24
C LEU A 12 7.74 -8.34 -2.37
N TYR A 13 6.85 -8.25 -3.35
CA TYR A 13 5.87 -7.17 -3.42
C TYR A 13 4.45 -7.73 -3.31
N ARG A 14 3.61 -7.05 -2.49
CA ARG A 14 2.30 -7.52 -2.07
C ARG A 14 1.17 -7.16 -3.03
N SER A 15 1.39 -6.20 -3.91
CA SER A 15 0.44 -5.77 -4.94
C SER A 15 1.19 -5.36 -6.19
N HIS A 16 0.66 -5.70 -7.34
CA HIS A 16 1.21 -5.24 -8.61
C HIS A 16 1.31 -3.71 -8.71
N SER A 17 0.46 -2.97 -7.99
CA SER A 17 0.53 -1.51 -7.91
C SER A 17 1.77 -0.97 -7.17
N HIS A 18 2.51 -1.81 -6.44
CA HIS A 18 3.77 -1.42 -5.80
C HIS A 18 4.96 -1.47 -6.75
N LEU A 19 4.88 -2.31 -7.78
CA LEU A 19 5.99 -2.57 -8.70
C LEU A 19 6.47 -1.34 -9.49
N PRO A 20 5.60 -0.38 -9.90
CA PRO A 20 6.03 0.77 -10.70
C PRO A 20 7.20 1.57 -10.12
N VAL A 21 7.24 1.85 -8.83
CA VAL A 21 8.36 2.59 -8.22
C VAL A 21 9.65 1.77 -8.19
N TRP A 22 9.55 0.47 -7.93
CA TRP A 22 10.71 -0.43 -7.93
C TRP A 22 11.28 -0.63 -9.34
N GLU A 23 10.42 -0.69 -10.35
CA GLU A 23 10.82 -0.72 -11.75
C GLU A 23 11.56 0.56 -12.16
N VAL A 24 11.09 1.71 -11.70
CA VAL A 24 11.81 2.99 -11.93
C VAL A 24 13.18 2.95 -11.27
N ILE A 25 13.29 2.49 -10.03
CA ILE A 25 14.56 2.38 -9.31
C ILE A 25 15.54 1.45 -10.06
N ASP A 26 15.05 0.31 -10.54
CA ASP A 26 15.85 -0.67 -11.29
C ASP A 26 16.33 -0.09 -12.62
N LYS A 27 15.42 0.37 -13.47
CA LYS A 27 15.73 0.84 -14.82
C LYS A 27 16.49 2.17 -14.87
N ALA A 28 16.42 2.97 -13.80
CA ALA A 28 17.22 4.18 -13.66
C ALA A 28 18.63 3.90 -13.08
N GLY A 29 19.01 2.65 -12.84
CA GLY A 29 20.33 2.28 -12.31
C GLY A 29 20.53 2.76 -10.84
N ILE A 30 19.44 2.94 -10.08
CA ILE A 30 19.53 3.47 -8.72
C ILE A 30 20.02 2.39 -7.75
N TRP A 31 19.69 1.12 -8.01
CA TRP A 31 20.22 0.03 -7.21
C TRP A 31 21.76 -0.01 -7.22
N GLU A 32 22.35 0.15 -8.40
CA GLU A 32 23.81 0.20 -8.58
C GLU A 32 24.42 1.40 -7.85
N GLN A 33 23.74 2.57 -7.87
CA GLN A 33 24.20 3.78 -7.17
C GLN A 33 24.29 3.58 -5.65
N VAL A 34 23.45 2.72 -5.08
CA VAL A 34 23.49 2.36 -3.66
C VAL A 34 24.18 1.01 -3.40
N GLY A 35 24.87 0.48 -4.39
CA GLY A 35 25.64 -0.77 -4.30
C GLY A 35 24.77 -2.00 -4.03
N MET A 36 23.59 -2.09 -4.66
CA MET A 36 22.66 -3.21 -4.50
C MET A 36 22.33 -3.86 -5.83
N LYS A 37 22.03 -5.17 -5.78
CA LYS A 37 21.33 -5.91 -6.82
C LYS A 37 20.08 -6.52 -6.19
N VAL A 38 18.91 -6.15 -6.66
CA VAL A 38 17.63 -6.54 -6.04
C VAL A 38 16.80 -7.35 -7.02
N SER A 39 16.23 -8.47 -6.54
CA SER A 39 15.23 -9.25 -7.26
C SER A 39 13.87 -9.14 -6.55
N PHE A 40 12.80 -9.10 -7.34
CA PHE A 40 11.42 -8.98 -6.84
C PHE A 40 10.56 -10.13 -7.31
N GLU A 41 9.78 -10.71 -6.40
CA GLU A 41 8.74 -11.69 -6.70
C GLU A 41 7.39 -11.24 -6.12
N PHE A 42 6.31 -11.67 -6.78
CA PHE A 42 4.96 -11.37 -6.32
C PHE A 42 4.50 -12.34 -5.25
N CYS A 43 3.96 -11.83 -4.15
CA CYS A 43 3.33 -12.62 -3.10
C CYS A 43 2.13 -11.89 -2.49
N ALA A 44 0.92 -12.33 -2.79
CA ALA A 44 -0.29 -11.73 -2.24
C ALA A 44 -0.53 -12.07 -0.75
N SER A 45 0.04 -13.14 -0.20
CA SER A 45 -0.18 -13.57 1.18
C SER A 45 0.77 -12.88 2.16
N SER A 46 0.21 -12.23 3.21
CA SER A 46 1.00 -11.65 4.30
C SER A 46 1.76 -12.71 5.08
N SER A 47 1.09 -13.81 5.41
CA SER A 47 1.67 -14.89 6.21
C SER A 47 2.86 -15.55 5.51
N ILE A 48 2.78 -15.78 4.19
CA ILE A 48 3.90 -16.31 3.41
C ILE A 48 5.06 -15.31 3.36
N ALA A 49 4.77 -14.04 3.11
CA ALA A 49 5.80 -13.01 3.06
C ALA A 49 6.49 -12.80 4.42
N GLU A 50 5.75 -12.86 5.51
CA GLU A 50 6.29 -12.77 6.87
C GLU A 50 7.13 -14.00 7.24
N ALA A 51 6.69 -15.20 6.89
CA ALA A 51 7.47 -16.41 7.07
C ALA A 51 8.81 -16.33 6.34
N ALA A 52 8.79 -15.89 5.07
CA ALA A 52 9.98 -15.70 4.25
C ALA A 52 10.96 -14.62 4.78
N LEU A 53 10.43 -13.57 5.46
CA LEU A 53 11.29 -12.62 6.19
C LEU A 53 11.97 -13.26 7.40
N PHE A 54 11.25 -14.10 8.16
CA PHE A 54 11.79 -14.70 9.38
C PHE A 54 12.75 -15.84 9.12
N ASP A 55 12.60 -16.59 8.04
CA ASP A 55 13.54 -17.65 7.64
C ASP A 55 14.74 -17.14 6.83
N GLY A 56 14.75 -15.83 6.47
CA GLY A 56 15.82 -15.19 5.73
C GLY A 56 15.84 -15.55 4.23
N SER A 57 14.79 -16.14 3.69
CA SER A 57 14.68 -16.43 2.25
C SER A 57 14.49 -15.13 1.44
N ILE A 58 13.98 -14.07 2.07
CA ILE A 58 13.92 -12.71 1.52
C ILE A 58 14.44 -11.68 2.53
N ASP A 59 14.78 -10.50 2.03
CA ASP A 59 15.38 -9.42 2.82
C ASP A 59 14.41 -8.32 3.19
N PHE A 60 13.43 -8.05 2.32
CA PHE A 60 12.38 -7.06 2.60
C PHE A 60 11.10 -7.35 1.81
N VAL A 61 10.01 -6.73 2.26
CA VAL A 61 8.70 -6.77 1.61
C VAL A 61 8.25 -5.37 1.27
N SER A 62 7.72 -5.20 0.07
CA SER A 62 7.01 -4.00 -0.34
C SER A 62 5.51 -4.16 -0.05
N GLY A 63 4.99 -3.38 0.92
CA GLY A 63 3.56 -3.25 1.19
C GLY A 63 2.96 -4.18 2.24
N ASN A 64 3.68 -4.55 3.28
CA ASN A 64 3.15 -5.31 4.42
C ASN A 64 3.05 -4.40 5.66
N HIS A 65 1.90 -3.76 5.88
CA HIS A 65 1.75 -2.68 6.85
C HIS A 65 0.52 -2.81 7.78
N ILE A 66 -0.19 -3.96 7.79
CA ILE A 66 -1.31 -4.21 8.71
C ILE A 66 -0.95 -5.34 9.68
N THR A 67 -0.69 -6.55 9.19
CA THR A 67 -0.43 -7.73 10.01
C THR A 67 0.82 -7.63 10.92
N PRO A 68 1.89 -6.88 10.56
CA PRO A 68 3.08 -6.78 11.40
C PRO A 68 2.86 -6.24 12.82
N TYR A 69 1.82 -5.45 13.08
CA TYR A 69 1.56 -4.97 14.45
C TYR A 69 1.31 -6.12 15.44
N GLY A 70 0.57 -7.15 15.02
CA GLY A 70 0.38 -8.35 15.84
C GLY A 70 1.67 -9.15 16.07
N LEU A 71 2.55 -9.15 15.06
CA LEU A 71 3.86 -9.81 15.18
C LEU A 71 4.80 -9.07 16.14
N VAL A 72 4.84 -7.73 16.06
CA VAL A 72 5.60 -6.90 17.01
C VAL A 72 5.11 -7.12 18.45
N ALA A 73 3.81 -7.22 18.65
CA ALA A 73 3.24 -7.50 19.97
C ALA A 73 3.69 -8.86 20.53
N ARG A 74 3.91 -9.84 19.65
CA ARG A 74 4.48 -11.17 19.99
C ARG A 74 6.01 -11.19 20.09
N GLY A 75 6.67 -10.04 20.04
CA GLY A 75 8.13 -9.94 20.14
C GLY A 75 8.89 -10.34 18.87
N LYS A 76 8.23 -10.44 17.72
CA LYS A 76 8.91 -10.71 16.46
C LYS A 76 9.69 -9.48 15.98
N PRO A 77 10.93 -9.65 15.46
CA PRO A 77 11.82 -8.55 15.11
C PRO A 77 11.48 -7.91 13.74
N ILE A 78 10.21 -7.69 13.45
CA ILE A 78 9.75 -7.06 12.19
C ILE A 78 9.64 -5.55 12.34
N VAL A 79 10.02 -4.81 11.29
CA VAL A 79 10.09 -3.35 11.33
C VAL A 79 9.79 -2.75 9.95
N SER A 80 9.13 -1.58 9.93
CA SER A 80 8.88 -0.79 8.73
C SER A 80 9.76 0.47 8.72
N LEU A 81 10.38 0.77 7.56
CA LEU A 81 11.41 1.80 7.42
C LEU A 81 10.91 3.09 6.76
N ALA A 82 9.88 2.98 5.90
CA ALA A 82 9.35 4.11 5.15
C ALA A 82 7.94 3.81 4.61
N SER A 83 7.15 4.87 4.43
CA SER A 83 5.84 4.83 3.78
C SER A 83 5.72 5.95 2.75
N PRO A 84 5.87 5.67 1.46
CA PRO A 84 5.83 6.70 0.43
C PRO A 84 4.42 7.15 0.04
N SER A 85 3.38 6.49 0.56
CA SER A 85 1.97 6.82 0.29
C SER A 85 1.12 6.64 1.55
N ASN A 86 0.39 7.69 1.94
CA ASN A 86 -0.31 7.78 3.23
C ASN A 86 -1.78 8.20 3.06
N GLY A 87 -2.49 7.63 2.11
CA GLY A 87 -3.90 7.96 1.96
C GLY A 87 -4.61 7.13 0.92
N VAL A 88 -5.92 7.01 1.11
CA VAL A 88 -6.85 6.37 0.18
C VAL A 88 -7.95 7.36 -0.15
N ASN A 89 -8.29 7.47 -1.43
CA ASN A 89 -9.33 8.36 -1.94
C ASN A 89 -10.38 7.52 -2.66
N ASP A 90 -11.31 6.96 -1.90
CA ASP A 90 -12.45 6.26 -2.45
C ASP A 90 -13.68 7.17 -2.49
N LYS A 91 -14.65 6.80 -3.30
CA LYS A 91 -15.98 7.38 -3.37
C LYS A 91 -16.96 6.26 -3.13
N LEU A 92 -18.13 6.55 -2.58
CA LEU A 92 -19.21 5.57 -2.54
C LEU A 92 -20.12 5.79 -3.74
N VAL A 93 -20.24 4.77 -4.58
CA VAL A 93 -21.22 4.74 -5.67
C VAL A 93 -22.43 3.97 -5.20
N SER A 94 -23.64 4.51 -5.43
CA SER A 94 -24.89 3.94 -4.97
C SER A 94 -25.99 3.99 -6.05
N ARG A 95 -26.97 3.10 -5.94
CA ARG A 95 -28.13 3.04 -6.85
C ARG A 95 -29.11 4.18 -6.66
N LYS A 96 -29.16 4.75 -5.45
CA LYS A 96 -30.01 5.88 -5.09
C LYS A 96 -29.15 6.97 -4.48
N PRO A 97 -29.49 8.24 -4.67
CA PRO A 97 -28.78 9.31 -3.98
C PRO A 97 -28.80 9.09 -2.46
N ILE A 98 -27.63 9.33 -1.86
CA ILE A 98 -27.43 9.34 -0.40
C ILE A 98 -26.67 10.60 -0.01
N ALA A 99 -26.98 11.17 1.12
CA ALA A 99 -26.34 12.38 1.62
C ALA A 99 -25.12 12.07 2.51
N ASN A 100 -25.12 10.91 3.17
CA ASN A 100 -24.03 10.51 4.06
C ASN A 100 -24.00 8.98 4.25
N LEU A 101 -22.91 8.48 4.86
CA LEU A 101 -22.67 7.05 5.03
C LEU A 101 -23.66 6.36 5.98
N THR A 102 -24.32 7.06 6.90
CA THR A 102 -25.27 6.42 7.83
C THR A 102 -26.52 5.91 7.12
N GLU A 103 -26.84 6.42 5.93
CA GLU A 103 -27.95 5.93 5.10
C GLU A 103 -27.69 4.53 4.52
N MET A 104 -26.46 4.05 4.64
CA MET A 104 -26.09 2.68 4.26
C MET A 104 -26.50 1.61 5.29
N ARG A 105 -27.07 2.02 6.43
CA ARG A 105 -27.58 1.08 7.46
C ARG A 105 -28.54 0.05 6.84
N GLY A 106 -28.23 -1.24 7.03
CA GLY A 106 -29.03 -2.36 6.49
C GLY A 106 -28.97 -2.50 4.97
N LYS A 107 -28.03 -1.81 4.28
CA LYS A 107 -27.86 -1.92 2.82
C LYS A 107 -26.76 -2.90 2.46
N ARG A 108 -26.85 -3.44 1.24
CA ARG A 108 -25.87 -4.34 0.65
C ARG A 108 -24.73 -3.55 0.02
N ILE A 109 -23.51 -3.73 0.56
CA ILE A 109 -22.32 -3.11 0.03
C ILE A 109 -21.47 -4.17 -0.67
N GLY A 110 -21.26 -4.00 -1.96
CA GLY A 110 -20.40 -4.91 -2.75
C GLY A 110 -18.92 -4.63 -2.50
N ASP A 111 -18.16 -5.68 -2.22
CA ASP A 111 -16.72 -5.60 -1.97
C ASP A 111 -15.97 -6.83 -2.48
N THR A 112 -14.65 -6.75 -2.53
CA THR A 112 -13.81 -7.86 -2.99
C THR A 112 -13.90 -9.07 -2.06
N THR A 113 -13.73 -10.25 -2.66
CA THR A 113 -13.52 -11.49 -1.89
C THR A 113 -12.23 -11.41 -1.08
N ILE A 114 -12.26 -11.91 0.16
CA ILE A 114 -11.06 -12.03 0.99
C ILE A 114 -10.20 -13.16 0.43
N THR A 115 -9.01 -12.80 -0.08
CA THR A 115 -8.10 -13.77 -0.73
C THR A 115 -7.12 -14.42 0.24
N ASP A 116 -6.90 -13.86 1.42
CA ASP A 116 -6.06 -14.42 2.47
C ASP A 116 -6.84 -14.52 3.79
N PRO A 117 -7.47 -15.67 4.08
CA PRO A 117 -8.26 -15.84 5.29
C PRO A 117 -7.40 -15.82 6.58
N VAL A 118 -6.10 -16.06 6.48
CA VAL A 118 -5.19 -16.05 7.63
C VAL A 118 -4.78 -14.63 7.98
N ALA A 119 -4.53 -13.79 6.98
CA ALA A 119 -4.11 -12.40 7.18
C ALA A 119 -5.25 -11.48 7.67
N GLY A 120 -6.47 -11.97 7.73
CA GLY A 120 -7.61 -11.16 8.17
C GLY A 120 -8.24 -10.33 7.06
N TYR A 121 -8.55 -9.05 7.32
CA TYR A 121 -9.22 -8.23 6.33
C TYR A 121 -8.34 -7.97 5.11
N HIS A 122 -8.88 -8.23 3.91
CA HIS A 122 -8.29 -7.73 2.68
C HIS A 122 -8.18 -6.21 2.77
N HIS A 123 -7.04 -5.64 2.34
CA HIS A 123 -6.75 -4.22 2.55
C HIS A 123 -7.85 -3.28 2.02
N PRO A 124 -8.42 -3.44 0.81
CA PRO A 124 -9.53 -2.61 0.34
C PRO A 124 -10.74 -2.66 1.27
N ARG A 125 -11.22 -3.84 1.65
CA ARG A 125 -12.34 -3.96 2.60
C ARG A 125 -12.04 -3.29 3.94
N GLY A 126 -10.83 -3.43 4.46
CA GLY A 126 -10.41 -2.73 5.67
C GLY A 126 -10.58 -1.22 5.56
N ASN A 127 -10.17 -0.61 4.43
CA ASN A 127 -10.38 0.81 4.19
C ASN A 127 -11.87 1.17 4.16
N HIS A 128 -12.70 0.38 3.50
CA HIS A 128 -14.14 0.61 3.40
C HIS A 128 -14.82 0.52 4.78
N MET A 129 -14.40 -0.41 5.63
CA MET A 129 -14.84 -0.50 7.02
C MET A 129 -14.46 0.77 7.82
N LEU A 130 -13.24 1.28 7.64
CA LEU A 130 -12.80 2.52 8.28
C LEU A 130 -13.60 3.74 7.81
N TYR A 131 -13.94 3.83 6.52
CA TYR A 131 -14.84 4.87 6.01
C TYR A 131 -16.21 4.82 6.69
N LEU A 132 -16.83 3.63 6.78
CA LEU A 132 -18.12 3.46 7.47
C LEU A 132 -18.03 3.90 8.92
N MET A 133 -17.02 3.43 9.66
CA MET A 133 -16.81 3.79 11.07
C MET A 133 -16.59 5.29 11.27
N ARG A 134 -15.81 5.94 10.37
CA ARG A 134 -15.60 7.39 10.39
C ARG A 134 -16.90 8.14 10.10
N GLY A 135 -17.77 7.58 9.26
CA GLY A 135 -19.10 8.10 8.96
C GLY A 135 -20.16 7.80 10.02
N GLY A 136 -19.80 7.20 11.16
CA GLY A 136 -20.71 6.90 12.25
C GLY A 136 -21.54 5.63 12.07
N LEU A 137 -21.10 4.70 11.22
CA LEU A 137 -21.78 3.44 10.98
C LEU A 137 -20.91 2.25 11.41
N GLY A 138 -21.47 1.32 12.18
CA GLY A 138 -20.81 0.07 12.56
C GLY A 138 -20.62 -0.83 11.33
N ILE A 139 -19.56 -1.63 11.35
CA ILE A 139 -19.23 -2.54 10.23
C ILE A 139 -20.24 -3.69 10.08
N ASP A 140 -20.95 -4.04 11.16
CA ASP A 140 -21.99 -5.05 11.20
C ASP A 140 -23.41 -4.48 10.92
N GLU A 141 -23.50 -3.17 10.70
CA GLU A 141 -24.75 -2.50 10.36
C GLU A 141 -25.03 -2.46 8.86
N VAL A 142 -24.16 -3.06 8.04
CA VAL A 142 -24.32 -3.24 6.59
C VAL A 142 -24.19 -4.72 6.22
N GLU A 143 -24.78 -5.10 5.10
CA GLU A 143 -24.61 -6.42 4.53
C GLU A 143 -23.45 -6.38 3.50
N TRP A 144 -22.36 -7.10 3.79
CA TRP A 144 -21.25 -7.22 2.86
C TRP A 144 -21.51 -8.30 1.82
N VAL A 145 -21.57 -7.92 0.55
CA VAL A 145 -21.73 -8.84 -0.59
C VAL A 145 -20.38 -9.03 -1.28
N GLU A 146 -19.88 -10.25 -1.28
CA GLU A 146 -18.62 -10.55 -1.95
C GLU A 146 -18.78 -10.61 -3.46
N LEU A 147 -18.01 -9.81 -4.16
CA LEU A 147 -17.93 -9.77 -5.61
C LEU A 147 -16.61 -10.42 -6.05
N ALA A 148 -16.71 -11.54 -6.76
CA ALA A 148 -15.52 -12.22 -7.27
C ALA A 148 -14.69 -11.31 -8.17
N ASP A 149 -13.39 -11.30 -7.97
CA ASP A 149 -12.45 -10.69 -8.91
C ASP A 149 -12.36 -11.55 -10.17
N THR A 150 -12.18 -10.91 -11.31
CA THR A 150 -12.04 -11.57 -12.60
C THR A 150 -10.84 -11.05 -13.35
N ASN A 151 -10.47 -11.70 -14.46
CA ASN A 151 -9.40 -11.25 -15.35
C ASN A 151 -9.60 -9.80 -15.85
N GLU A 152 -10.85 -9.31 -15.88
CA GLU A 152 -11.21 -7.94 -16.24
C GLU A 152 -11.04 -6.97 -15.05
N GLY A 153 -10.81 -7.50 -13.84
CA GLY A 153 -10.70 -6.77 -12.59
C GLY A 153 -12.03 -6.62 -11.84
N PHE A 154 -11.94 -6.05 -10.65
CA PHE A 154 -13.05 -5.90 -9.71
C PHE A 154 -14.08 -4.85 -10.16
N ARG A 155 -13.63 -3.74 -10.77
CA ARG A 155 -14.47 -2.59 -11.11
C ARG A 155 -15.63 -2.89 -12.09
N PRO A 156 -15.46 -3.69 -13.14
CA PRO A 156 -16.58 -4.13 -13.98
C PRO A 156 -17.66 -4.87 -13.19
N ARG A 157 -17.28 -5.71 -12.21
CA ARG A 157 -18.21 -6.44 -11.35
C ARG A 157 -19.02 -5.53 -10.44
N GLN A 158 -18.38 -4.50 -9.85
CA GLN A 158 -19.10 -3.47 -9.08
C GLN A 158 -20.19 -2.81 -9.95
N PHE A 159 -19.82 -2.41 -11.16
CA PHE A 159 -20.73 -1.75 -12.09
C PHE A 159 -21.94 -2.64 -12.43
N GLU A 160 -21.71 -3.88 -12.84
CA GLU A 160 -22.80 -4.81 -13.19
C GLU A 160 -23.68 -5.15 -11.98
N ALA A 161 -23.10 -5.36 -10.81
CA ALA A 161 -23.84 -5.65 -9.59
C ALA A 161 -24.75 -4.47 -9.15
N LEU A 162 -24.25 -3.23 -9.28
CA LEU A 162 -25.04 -2.03 -9.04
C LEU A 162 -26.20 -1.91 -10.03
N LYS A 163 -25.94 -2.09 -11.33
CA LYS A 163 -26.99 -2.06 -12.37
C LYS A 163 -28.05 -3.14 -12.17
N ALA A 164 -27.63 -4.35 -11.88
CA ALA A 164 -28.53 -5.47 -11.64
C ALA A 164 -29.31 -5.35 -10.32
N GLY A 165 -28.87 -4.48 -9.41
CA GLY A 165 -29.48 -4.30 -8.09
C GLY A 165 -29.20 -5.44 -7.12
N THR A 166 -28.16 -6.21 -7.33
CA THR A 166 -27.68 -7.24 -6.39
C THR A 166 -26.97 -6.62 -5.20
N ILE A 167 -26.44 -5.41 -5.35
CA ILE A 167 -25.90 -4.55 -4.30
C ILE A 167 -26.53 -3.16 -4.35
N ASP A 168 -26.52 -2.44 -3.25
CA ASP A 168 -27.08 -1.10 -3.14
C ASP A 168 -26.00 -0.01 -3.30
N ALA A 169 -24.76 -0.32 -2.91
CA ALA A 169 -23.60 0.56 -3.05
C ALA A 169 -22.28 -0.22 -3.17
N SER A 170 -21.21 0.45 -3.59
CA SER A 170 -19.85 -0.06 -3.54
C SER A 170 -18.84 1.09 -3.47
N PHE A 171 -17.71 0.87 -2.78
CA PHE A 171 -16.61 1.83 -2.76
C PHE A 171 -15.77 1.71 -4.04
N VAL A 172 -15.42 2.84 -4.63
CA VAL A 172 -14.72 2.92 -5.93
C VAL A 172 -13.56 3.87 -5.84
N SER A 173 -12.36 3.40 -6.18
CA SER A 173 -11.18 4.25 -6.36
C SER A 173 -11.12 4.83 -7.77
N GLY A 174 -10.66 6.08 -7.92
CA GLY A 174 -10.46 6.73 -9.21
C GLY A 174 -11.72 7.34 -9.84
N GLY A 175 -11.78 7.44 -11.18
CA GLY A 175 -12.88 8.10 -11.91
C GLY A 175 -14.22 7.37 -11.76
N THR A 176 -15.31 8.09 -11.80
CA THR A 176 -16.68 7.58 -11.61
C THR A 176 -17.59 7.84 -12.80
N GLU A 177 -17.05 8.38 -13.88
CA GLU A 177 -17.79 8.89 -15.04
C GLU A 177 -18.74 7.81 -15.62
N ARG A 178 -18.27 6.58 -15.79
CA ARG A 178 -19.09 5.46 -16.28
C ARG A 178 -20.30 5.15 -15.37
N PHE A 179 -20.13 5.34 -14.06
CA PHE A 179 -21.21 5.10 -13.09
C PHE A 179 -22.26 6.21 -13.17
N GLU A 180 -21.80 7.48 -13.28
CA GLU A 180 -22.64 8.66 -13.39
C GLU A 180 -23.43 8.64 -14.71
N GLU A 181 -22.79 8.30 -15.84
CA GLU A 181 -23.43 8.11 -17.14
C GLU A 181 -24.51 7.01 -17.12
N ALA A 182 -24.36 6.01 -16.25
CA ALA A 182 -25.36 4.96 -16.05
C ALA A 182 -26.47 5.36 -15.07
N GLY A 183 -26.51 6.60 -14.58
CA GLY A 183 -27.53 7.12 -13.67
C GLY A 183 -27.32 6.69 -12.21
N LEU A 184 -26.13 6.20 -11.85
CA LEU A 184 -25.76 5.89 -10.48
C LEU A 184 -25.28 7.15 -9.75
N SER A 185 -25.53 7.21 -8.45
CA SER A 185 -25.13 8.37 -7.63
C SER A 185 -23.74 8.16 -7.04
N VAL A 186 -22.98 9.24 -6.92
CA VAL A 186 -21.64 9.24 -6.34
C VAL A 186 -21.62 10.15 -5.12
N LEU A 187 -21.29 9.59 -3.97
CA LEU A 187 -20.97 10.34 -2.75
C LEU A 187 -19.45 10.48 -2.65
N PRO A 188 -18.92 11.70 -2.79
CA PRO A 188 -17.49 11.95 -2.52
C PRO A 188 -17.22 11.74 -1.02
N LEU A 189 -16.08 11.15 -0.71
CA LEU A 189 -15.65 10.90 0.67
C LEU A 189 -14.37 11.69 0.94
N GLU A 190 -14.26 12.17 2.19
CA GLU A 190 -13.00 12.76 2.64
C GLU A 190 -11.88 11.72 2.60
N PRO A 191 -10.67 12.10 2.17
CA PRO A 191 -9.53 11.19 2.13
C PRO A 191 -9.35 10.44 3.46
N LEU A 192 -9.14 9.13 3.37
CA LEU A 192 -8.86 8.29 4.52
C LEU A 192 -7.34 8.25 4.73
N PRO A 193 -6.81 8.80 5.84
CA PRO A 193 -5.42 8.57 6.21
C PRO A 193 -5.17 7.07 6.36
N MET A 194 -4.22 6.53 5.61
CA MET A 194 -3.94 5.10 5.63
C MET A 194 -2.53 4.83 5.10
N ILE A 195 -1.76 4.03 5.81
CA ILE A 195 -0.52 3.51 5.26
C ILE A 195 -0.86 2.64 4.04
N ASN A 196 -0.30 3.00 2.90
CA ASN A 196 -0.66 2.39 1.62
C ASN A 196 0.55 2.26 0.69
N GLY A 197 0.42 1.44 -0.35
CA GLY A 197 1.41 1.32 -1.41
C GLY A 197 2.71 0.62 -0.98
N PRO A 198 3.85 0.99 -1.58
CA PRO A 198 5.12 0.27 -1.45
C PRO A 198 5.88 0.60 -0.14
N THR A 199 5.24 0.39 1.01
CA THR A 199 5.88 0.47 2.33
C THR A 199 7.06 -0.49 2.41
N LEU A 200 8.19 -0.06 2.97
CA LEU A 200 9.37 -0.90 3.19
C LEU A 200 9.28 -1.61 4.53
N THR A 201 9.17 -2.93 4.51
CA THR A 201 9.12 -3.78 5.73
C THR A 201 10.21 -4.84 5.68
N THR A 202 10.94 -5.02 6.77
CA THR A 202 12.05 -5.98 6.92
C THR A 202 12.11 -6.51 8.36
N THR A 203 13.20 -7.19 8.74
CA THR A 203 13.46 -7.57 10.14
C THR A 203 14.71 -6.89 10.68
N LEU A 204 14.77 -6.67 11.99
CA LEU A 204 15.98 -6.18 12.66
C LEU A 204 17.17 -7.11 12.40
N THR A 205 16.93 -8.44 12.43
CA THR A 205 17.97 -9.44 12.13
C THR A 205 18.56 -9.26 10.73
N THR A 206 17.72 -9.00 9.73
CA THR A 206 18.19 -8.74 8.35
C THR A 206 18.98 -7.44 8.26
N LEU A 207 18.54 -6.39 8.96
CA LEU A 207 19.25 -5.10 9.01
C LEU A 207 20.64 -5.22 9.67
N GLU A 208 20.77 -6.05 10.68
CA GLU A 208 22.04 -6.32 11.37
C GLU A 208 22.99 -7.19 10.54
N SER A 209 22.45 -8.14 9.77
CA SER A 209 23.26 -9.10 8.99
C SER A 209 23.79 -8.58 7.66
N LYS A 210 23.16 -7.56 7.07
CA LYS A 210 23.55 -7.01 5.76
C LYS A 210 24.05 -5.57 5.86
N ASP A 211 25.23 -5.33 5.29
CA ASP A 211 25.91 -4.06 5.34
C ASP A 211 25.04 -2.89 4.89
N ARG A 212 24.68 -2.02 5.85
CA ARG A 212 23.91 -0.79 5.65
C ARG A 212 22.61 -0.97 4.86
N LEU A 213 21.98 -2.15 4.94
CA LEU A 213 20.78 -2.46 4.12
C LEU A 213 19.68 -1.41 4.29
N GLY A 214 19.33 -1.03 5.52
CA GLY A 214 18.26 -0.05 5.78
C GLY A 214 18.53 1.32 5.16
N GLU A 215 19.77 1.80 5.26
CA GLU A 215 20.20 3.06 4.62
C GLU A 215 20.07 2.99 3.11
N ARG A 216 20.56 1.90 2.49
CA ARG A 216 20.52 1.69 1.04
C ARG A 216 19.10 1.63 0.51
N LEU A 217 18.23 0.88 1.17
CA LEU A 217 16.81 0.72 0.80
C LEU A 217 16.06 2.06 0.85
N VAL A 218 16.22 2.80 1.96
CA VAL A 218 15.54 4.10 2.12
C VAL A 218 16.10 5.12 1.14
N LYS A 219 17.43 5.14 0.93
CA LYS A 219 18.08 6.04 -0.03
C LYS A 219 17.64 5.72 -1.47
N ALA A 220 17.57 4.44 -1.86
CA ALA A 220 17.08 4.04 -3.18
C ALA A 220 15.64 4.46 -3.41
N LEU A 221 14.76 4.29 -2.41
CA LEU A 221 13.37 4.73 -2.48
C LEU A 221 13.28 6.26 -2.69
N VAL A 222 14.02 7.05 -1.92
CA VAL A 222 14.07 8.51 -2.04
C VAL A 222 14.58 8.94 -3.43
N LEU A 223 15.65 8.33 -3.92
CA LEU A 223 16.21 8.62 -5.25
C LEU A 223 15.24 8.23 -6.38
N GLY A 224 14.54 7.08 -6.24
CA GLY A 224 13.53 6.64 -7.21
C GLY A 224 12.33 7.57 -7.29
N ILE A 225 11.85 8.04 -6.15
CA ILE A 225 10.77 9.03 -6.09
C ILE A 225 11.24 10.35 -6.72
N HIS A 226 12.45 10.81 -6.40
CA HIS A 226 13.03 12.00 -7.02
C HIS A 226 13.13 11.84 -8.54
N PHE A 227 13.70 10.73 -9.03
CA PHE A 227 13.79 10.44 -10.46
C PHE A 227 12.43 10.51 -11.14
N ALA A 228 11.44 9.82 -10.58
CA ALA A 228 10.08 9.81 -11.13
C ALA A 228 9.45 11.20 -11.23
N ARG A 229 9.72 12.07 -10.27
CA ARG A 229 9.17 13.43 -10.22
C ARG A 229 9.86 14.43 -11.14
N THR A 230 11.15 14.21 -11.44
CA THR A 230 11.99 15.14 -12.20
C THR A 230 12.31 14.67 -13.62
N ARG A 231 12.15 13.38 -13.91
CA ARG A 231 12.44 12.76 -15.20
C ARG A 231 11.20 12.12 -15.82
N ARG A 232 10.19 12.95 -16.12
CA ARG A 232 8.87 12.47 -16.56
C ARG A 232 8.94 11.54 -17.77
N GLU A 233 9.56 11.98 -18.87
CA GLU A 233 9.60 11.21 -20.12
C GLU A 233 10.32 9.86 -19.96
N GLU A 234 11.40 9.85 -19.18
CA GLU A 234 12.14 8.62 -18.89
C GLU A 234 11.31 7.68 -18.00
N THR A 235 10.62 8.23 -17.01
CA THR A 235 9.70 7.47 -16.15
C THR A 235 8.57 6.87 -16.97
N GLU A 236 7.91 7.64 -17.84
CA GLU A 236 6.82 7.16 -18.69
C GLU A 236 7.29 6.03 -19.62
N ARG A 237 8.50 6.11 -20.18
CA ARG A 237 9.10 5.01 -20.99
C ARG A 237 9.33 3.74 -20.17
N ILE A 238 9.86 3.87 -18.94
CA ILE A 238 10.05 2.74 -18.03
C ILE A 238 8.71 2.08 -17.71
N LEU A 239 7.71 2.89 -17.37
CA LEU A 239 6.36 2.40 -17.02
C LEU A 239 5.65 1.74 -18.20
N GLU A 240 5.88 2.22 -19.44
CA GLU A 240 5.36 1.57 -20.63
C GLU A 240 5.98 0.18 -20.83
N GLY A 241 7.30 0.03 -20.67
CA GLY A 241 7.96 -1.26 -20.69
C GLY A 241 7.44 -2.22 -19.61
N LEU A 242 7.12 -1.71 -18.42
CA LEU A 242 6.48 -2.49 -17.37
C LEU A 242 5.06 -2.92 -17.75
N ARG A 243 4.26 -2.03 -18.37
CA ARG A 243 2.89 -2.33 -18.80
C ARG A 243 2.86 -3.47 -19.80
N GLN A 244 3.81 -3.50 -20.73
CA GLN A 244 3.92 -4.56 -21.75
C GLN A 244 4.29 -5.91 -21.13
N ARG A 245 5.17 -5.93 -20.12
CA ARG A 245 5.61 -7.17 -19.45
C ARG A 245 4.63 -7.66 -18.38
N ILE A 246 4.06 -6.75 -17.60
CA ILE A 246 3.15 -7.05 -16.48
C ILE A 246 1.94 -6.12 -16.53
N PRO A 247 0.95 -6.39 -17.43
CA PRO A 247 -0.24 -5.54 -17.56
C PRO A 247 -1.02 -5.36 -16.25
N ALA A 248 -0.98 -6.37 -15.37
CA ALA A 248 -1.62 -6.33 -14.04
C ALA A 248 -1.07 -5.22 -13.14
N ALA A 249 0.16 -4.73 -13.36
CA ALA A 249 0.73 -3.62 -12.61
C ALA A 249 0.02 -2.29 -12.89
N ARG A 250 -0.69 -2.17 -14.02
CA ARG A 250 -1.42 -0.96 -14.45
C ARG A 250 -0.63 0.32 -14.17
N PRO A 251 0.65 0.38 -14.59
CA PRO A 251 1.54 1.46 -14.23
C PRO A 251 1.00 2.79 -14.78
N ASN A 252 1.05 3.81 -13.91
CA ASN A 252 0.59 5.15 -14.24
C ASN A 252 1.58 6.16 -13.65
N TYR A 253 2.05 7.11 -14.48
CA TYR A 253 2.99 8.14 -14.08
C TYR A 253 2.50 8.94 -12.85
N ALA A 254 1.25 9.40 -12.89
CA ALA A 254 0.70 10.21 -11.80
C ALA A 254 0.72 9.47 -10.44
N ASN A 255 0.60 8.15 -10.44
CA ASN A 255 0.66 7.35 -9.21
C ASN A 255 2.08 7.25 -8.64
N VAL A 256 3.11 7.24 -9.47
CA VAL A 256 4.51 7.23 -9.00
C VAL A 256 4.97 8.65 -8.64
N ALA A 257 4.63 9.63 -9.46
CA ALA A 257 5.01 11.02 -9.23
C ALA A 257 4.37 11.66 -7.98
N LYS A 258 3.21 11.16 -7.51
CA LYS A 258 2.57 11.64 -6.28
C LYS A 258 3.18 11.07 -4.99
N LEU A 259 4.06 10.06 -5.08
CA LEU A 259 4.72 9.51 -3.90
C LEU A 259 5.48 10.61 -3.15
N LEU A 260 5.53 10.50 -1.83
CA LEU A 260 6.07 11.54 -0.95
C LEU A 260 7.60 11.67 -1.13
N PRO A 261 8.14 12.86 -1.39
CA PRO A 261 9.59 13.09 -1.46
C PRO A 261 10.33 12.67 -0.18
N LYS A 262 9.71 12.91 0.97
CA LYS A 262 10.13 12.45 2.29
C LYS A 262 9.12 11.37 2.73
N PRO A 263 9.41 10.08 2.54
CA PRO A 263 8.46 9.00 2.70
C PRO A 263 8.20 8.62 4.17
N TYR A 264 7.86 9.63 5.00
CA TYR A 264 7.43 9.41 6.39
C TYR A 264 6.01 8.85 6.43
N PRO A 265 5.74 7.91 7.34
CA PRO A 265 4.38 7.47 7.57
C PRO A 265 3.56 8.58 8.24
N ASP A 266 2.31 8.71 7.82
CA ASP A 266 1.31 9.58 8.47
C ASP A 266 0.82 8.95 9.78
N ILE A 267 0.68 9.74 10.85
CA ILE A 267 0.31 9.25 12.19
C ILE A 267 -1.11 8.69 12.20
N ASP A 268 -2.05 9.36 11.54
CA ASP A 268 -3.43 8.88 11.46
C ASP A 268 -3.50 7.62 10.56
N GLY A 269 -2.66 7.57 9.52
CA GLY A 269 -2.49 6.39 8.68
C GLY A 269 -1.94 5.19 9.46
N ILE A 270 -0.93 5.41 10.33
CA ILE A 270 -0.43 4.39 11.26
C ILE A 270 -1.57 3.89 12.17
N THR A 271 -2.31 4.83 12.77
CA THR A 271 -3.41 4.52 13.69
C THR A 271 -4.49 3.69 13.02
N ASN A 272 -4.85 4.01 11.79
CA ASN A 272 -5.85 3.27 11.02
C ASN A 272 -5.35 1.87 10.61
N ALA A 273 -4.11 1.74 10.15
CA ALA A 273 -3.53 0.43 9.85
C ALA A 273 -3.45 -0.47 11.10
N TYR A 274 -3.01 0.09 12.22
CA TYR A 274 -2.99 -0.57 13.51
C TYR A 274 -4.41 -0.99 13.96
N LYS A 275 -5.41 -0.12 13.76
CA LYS A 275 -6.81 -0.43 14.08
C LYS A 275 -7.31 -1.64 13.31
N LEU A 276 -7.02 -1.73 12.02
CA LEU A 276 -7.36 -2.90 11.21
C LEU A 276 -6.68 -4.17 11.71
N CYS A 277 -5.44 -4.09 12.18
CA CYS A 277 -4.74 -5.22 12.76
C CYS A 277 -5.46 -5.71 14.02
N TRP A 278 -5.63 -4.83 15.04
CA TRP A 278 -6.15 -5.29 16.32
C TRP A 278 -7.64 -5.69 16.29
N MET A 279 -8.41 -5.26 15.29
CA MET A 279 -9.79 -5.75 15.09
C MET A 279 -9.82 -7.25 14.78
N LYS A 280 -8.75 -7.81 14.21
CA LYS A 280 -8.59 -9.24 13.91
C LYS A 280 -7.68 -9.94 14.90
N ASP A 281 -6.66 -9.28 15.34
CA ASP A 281 -5.62 -9.79 16.23
C ASP A 281 -5.47 -8.87 17.46
N PRO A 282 -6.32 -9.05 18.48
CA PRO A 282 -6.36 -8.18 19.66
C PRO A 282 -5.02 -8.05 20.40
N VAL A 283 -4.10 -9.01 20.26
CA VAL A 283 -2.77 -8.96 20.89
C VAL A 283 -1.97 -7.74 20.43
N ALA A 284 -2.26 -7.22 19.23
CA ALA A 284 -1.62 -6.00 18.73
C ALA A 284 -1.75 -4.81 19.70
N LYS A 285 -2.82 -4.76 20.54
CA LYS A 285 -3.04 -3.71 21.53
C LYS A 285 -2.01 -3.68 22.66
N GLU A 286 -1.24 -4.73 22.83
CA GLU A 286 -0.20 -4.81 23.87
C GLU A 286 1.03 -3.94 23.60
N LYS A 287 1.16 -3.45 22.36
CA LYS A 287 2.26 -2.58 21.95
C LYS A 287 1.76 -1.29 21.28
N SER A 288 2.55 -0.24 21.42
CA SER A 288 2.31 1.00 20.69
C SER A 288 2.36 0.76 19.19
N PRO A 289 1.48 1.40 18.39
CA PRO A 289 1.57 1.35 16.92
C PRO A 289 2.90 1.86 16.38
N LEU A 290 3.60 2.72 17.12
CA LEU A 290 4.92 3.21 16.72
C LEU A 290 6.03 2.15 16.85
N ALA A 291 5.81 1.08 17.61
CA ALA A 291 6.82 0.02 17.80
C ALA A 291 7.16 -0.75 16.51
N LEU A 292 6.31 -0.67 15.48
CA LEU A 292 6.59 -1.22 14.16
C LEU A 292 7.59 -0.36 13.35
N TRP A 293 7.77 0.92 13.68
CA TRP A 293 8.43 1.89 12.80
C TRP A 293 9.84 2.24 13.26
N ASP A 294 10.82 1.96 12.41
CA ASP A 294 12.19 2.46 12.56
C ASP A 294 12.50 3.48 11.45
N LEU A 295 12.40 4.74 11.80
CA LEU A 295 12.56 5.84 10.86
C LEU A 295 13.98 6.48 10.95
N HIS A 296 14.92 5.89 11.68
CA HIS A 296 16.22 6.53 11.87
C HIS A 296 17.02 6.71 10.56
N TYR A 297 16.92 5.75 9.62
CA TYR A 297 17.56 5.87 8.30
C TYR A 297 17.01 7.04 7.49
N LEU A 298 15.67 7.17 7.47
CA LEU A 298 15.01 8.29 6.78
C LEU A 298 15.34 9.63 7.44
N ARG A 299 15.28 9.69 8.76
CA ARG A 299 15.65 10.91 9.51
C ARG A 299 17.10 11.31 9.29
N THR A 300 18.03 10.35 9.22
CA THR A 300 19.44 10.63 8.93
C THR A 300 19.62 11.27 7.55
N LEU A 301 18.95 10.74 6.52
CA LEU A 301 18.98 11.34 5.19
C LEU A 301 18.35 12.74 5.18
N ASP A 302 17.22 12.92 5.84
CA ASP A 302 16.50 14.18 5.90
C ASP A 302 17.30 15.25 6.66
N HIS A 303 17.75 14.96 7.88
CA HIS A 303 18.54 15.90 8.71
C HIS A 303 19.90 16.27 8.08
N SER A 304 20.47 15.42 7.24
CA SER A 304 21.67 15.77 6.47
C SER A 304 21.39 16.79 5.35
N GLY A 305 20.13 17.13 5.10
CA GLY A 305 19.69 17.94 3.98
C GLY A 305 19.79 17.23 2.62
N PHE A 306 20.07 15.91 2.61
CA PHE A 306 20.22 15.15 1.36
C PHE A 306 18.96 15.24 0.50
N ILE A 307 17.77 15.01 1.10
CA ILE A 307 16.51 15.00 0.37
C ILE A 307 16.20 16.40 -0.20
N ASP A 308 16.37 17.45 0.60
CA ASP A 308 16.07 18.82 0.16
C ASP A 308 16.98 19.26 -1.00
N ARG A 309 18.29 18.88 -0.96
CA ARG A 309 19.22 19.16 -2.08
C ARG A 309 18.87 18.44 -3.39
N LEU A 310 18.12 17.34 -3.36
CA LEU A 310 17.64 16.70 -4.60
C LEU A 310 16.63 17.57 -5.34
N TYR A 311 15.88 18.42 -4.63
CA TYR A 311 14.81 19.25 -5.18
C TYR A 311 15.18 20.74 -5.28
N ALA A 312 16.38 21.13 -4.84
CA ALA A 312 16.94 22.47 -5.01
C ALA A 312 17.50 22.65 -6.43
#